data_9595089d37eee52ad63956c5cb83556f
#
_entry.id   9595089d37eee52ad63956c5cb83556f
#
_cell.length_a   1.000
_cell.length_b   1.000
_cell.length_c   1.000
_cell.angle_alpha   90.00
_cell.angle_beta   90.00
_cell.angle_gamma   90.00
#
_symmetry.space_group_name_H-M   'P 1'
#
loop_
_entity.id
_entity.type
_entity.pdbx_description
1 polymer ?
#
loop_
_entity_poly.entity_id
_entity_poly.type
_entity_poly.pdbx_seq_one_letter_code
_entity_poly.pdbx_strand_id
1 'polypeptide(L)'
;MTYATWIKDRPVAHRGYHDMNHHVWENTLSAFSRAAEAGFAIECDVQLAADSVPVVFHDHDLERLCGIKGDIREKTSAELGMLSVGGTKDKVPTLKQMLALVAGKVPLVIEIKGREGDGEDDGFAEAVLEVLEGYQGKVALMSFDYHILRDLKNAGSPYPLGLTAMGDKPEEFFEHDEAMQLGLDFISYHYPHLPNTFITAQRASGIPVITWTVRDANGREHTYKYADQMTFEGFDPREASSPSL
;
A
#
# COMPACT_ATOMS: atom_id res chain seq x y z
N MET A 1 -19.58 7.23 10.68
CA MET A 1 -18.36 6.63 10.11
C MET A 1 -18.52 6.71 8.61
N THR A 2 -17.62 7.38 7.93
CA THR A 2 -17.61 7.44 6.45
C THR A 2 -16.60 6.40 6.01
N TYR A 3 -17.05 5.17 5.78
CA TYR A 3 -16.19 4.13 5.23
C TYR A 3 -15.55 4.60 3.92
N ALA A 4 -14.34 4.18 3.65
CA ALA A 4 -13.60 4.48 2.42
C ALA A 4 -14.21 3.76 1.20
N THR A 5 -15.52 3.95 0.95
CA THR A 5 -16.26 3.21 -0.09
C THR A 5 -15.66 3.36 -1.48
N TRP A 6 -14.98 4.47 -1.74
CA TRP A 6 -14.29 4.75 -3.01
C TRP A 6 -13.12 3.79 -3.30
N ILE A 7 -12.62 3.08 -2.28
CA ILE A 7 -11.51 2.12 -2.46
C ILE A 7 -11.92 0.93 -3.35
N LYS A 8 -13.22 0.72 -3.50
CA LYS A 8 -13.81 -0.32 -4.35
C LYS A 8 -13.99 0.10 -5.82
N ASP A 9 -13.83 1.40 -6.14
CA ASP A 9 -14.24 1.94 -7.42
C ASP A 9 -13.38 1.47 -8.60
N ARG A 10 -12.11 1.13 -8.34
CA ARG A 10 -11.15 0.73 -9.37
C ARG A 10 -10.04 -0.14 -8.83
N PRO A 11 -9.43 -1.01 -9.68
CA PRO A 11 -8.27 -1.80 -9.29
C PRO A 11 -7.10 -0.90 -8.84
N VAL A 12 -6.33 -1.41 -7.87
CA VAL A 12 -5.21 -0.74 -7.26
C VAL A 12 -3.91 -1.34 -7.82
N ALA A 13 -3.07 -0.54 -8.46
CA ALA A 13 -1.78 -0.99 -8.99
C ALA A 13 -0.78 -1.09 -7.83
N HIS A 14 -0.35 -2.32 -7.49
CA HIS A 14 0.59 -2.63 -6.43
C HIS A 14 1.95 -2.00 -6.72
N ARG A 15 2.43 -1.12 -5.83
CA ARG A 15 3.68 -0.35 -5.99
C ARG A 15 3.76 0.41 -7.31
N GLY A 16 2.60 0.89 -7.81
CA GLY A 16 2.44 1.47 -9.15
C GLY A 16 2.26 0.42 -10.25
N TYR A 17 2.06 0.88 -11.50
CA TYR A 17 1.84 -0.02 -12.64
C TYR A 17 3.17 -0.40 -13.30
N HIS A 18 3.98 -1.15 -12.55
CA HIS A 18 5.26 -1.71 -13.01
C HIS A 18 5.06 -2.97 -13.87
N ASP A 19 6.11 -3.41 -14.55
CA ASP A 19 6.11 -4.58 -15.44
C ASP A 19 6.90 -5.77 -14.86
N MET A 20 6.74 -6.03 -13.56
CA MET A 20 7.49 -7.02 -12.79
C MET A 20 9.01 -6.73 -12.78
N ASN A 21 9.34 -5.43 -12.72
CA ASN A 21 10.71 -4.94 -12.64
C ASN A 21 11.60 -5.28 -13.85
N HIS A 22 11.00 -5.38 -15.05
CA HIS A 22 11.78 -5.56 -16.30
C HIS A 22 12.29 -4.22 -16.85
N HIS A 23 11.40 -3.24 -17.05
CA HIS A 23 11.71 -1.91 -17.59
C HIS A 23 11.18 -0.80 -16.69
N VAL A 24 10.00 -1.00 -16.12
CA VAL A 24 9.37 -0.09 -15.15
C VAL A 24 9.37 -0.78 -13.79
N TRP A 25 10.14 -0.22 -12.87
CA TRP A 25 10.34 -0.81 -11.56
C TRP A 25 9.31 -0.33 -10.54
N GLU A 26 9.02 -1.19 -9.57
CA GLU A 26 8.10 -0.93 -8.45
C GLU A 26 8.50 0.31 -7.65
N ASN A 27 7.53 1.00 -7.06
CA ASN A 27 7.72 2.16 -6.20
C ASN A 27 8.54 3.30 -6.83
N THR A 28 8.45 3.46 -8.14
CA THR A 28 9.14 4.53 -8.89
C THR A 28 8.17 5.55 -9.47
N LEU A 29 8.66 6.76 -9.75
CA LEU A 29 7.86 7.80 -10.40
C LEU A 29 7.34 7.36 -11.77
N SER A 30 8.12 6.55 -12.52
CA SER A 30 7.68 5.98 -13.79
C SER A 30 6.50 5.02 -13.62
N ALA A 31 6.51 4.15 -12.59
CA ALA A 31 5.40 3.24 -12.29
C ALA A 31 4.14 4.00 -11.89
N PHE A 32 4.28 5.07 -11.10
CA PHE A 32 3.16 5.91 -10.67
C PHE A 32 2.56 6.72 -11.82
N SER A 33 3.40 7.30 -12.70
CA SER A 33 2.90 7.98 -13.91
C SER A 33 2.08 7.03 -14.78
N ARG A 34 2.62 5.84 -15.02
CA ARG A 34 1.94 4.80 -15.83
C ARG A 34 0.61 4.36 -15.21
N ALA A 35 0.55 4.21 -13.87
CA ALA A 35 -0.70 3.89 -13.18
C ALA A 35 -1.73 5.02 -13.31
N ALA A 36 -1.31 6.26 -13.10
CA ALA A 36 -2.17 7.44 -13.22
C ALA A 36 -2.70 7.63 -14.64
N GLU A 37 -1.87 7.46 -15.67
CA GLU A 37 -2.25 7.50 -17.08
C GLU A 37 -3.26 6.40 -17.46
N ALA A 38 -3.07 5.19 -16.89
CA ALA A 38 -4.00 4.08 -17.08
C ALA A 38 -5.31 4.23 -16.28
N GLY A 39 -5.38 5.18 -15.33
CA GLY A 39 -6.56 5.43 -14.49
C GLY A 39 -6.73 4.44 -13.34
N PHE A 40 -5.70 3.68 -12.97
CA PHE A 40 -5.71 2.82 -11.79
C PHE A 40 -5.51 3.63 -10.51
N ALA A 41 -6.07 3.17 -9.40
CA ALA A 41 -5.59 3.61 -8.09
C ALA A 41 -4.15 3.12 -7.90
N ILE A 42 -3.39 3.76 -7.03
CA ILE A 42 -1.99 3.43 -6.79
C ILE A 42 -1.84 2.99 -5.34
N GLU A 43 -1.23 1.83 -5.15
CA GLU A 43 -0.67 1.46 -3.86
C GLU A 43 0.84 1.73 -3.89
N CYS A 44 1.40 2.13 -2.74
CA CYS A 44 2.84 2.30 -2.53
C CYS A 44 3.22 2.08 -1.07
N ASP A 45 4.49 1.72 -0.87
CA ASP A 45 5.09 1.49 0.44
C ASP A 45 5.89 2.71 0.89
N VAL A 46 5.70 3.15 2.14
CA VAL A 46 6.41 4.29 2.70
C VAL A 46 7.20 3.88 3.93
N GLN A 47 8.43 4.37 4.00
CA GLN A 47 9.35 4.23 5.14
C GLN A 47 9.96 5.59 5.50
N LEU A 48 10.56 5.73 6.71
CA LEU A 48 11.35 6.90 7.07
C LEU A 48 12.81 6.74 6.63
N ALA A 49 13.35 7.80 6.04
CA ALA A 49 14.79 7.97 5.87
C ALA A 49 15.45 8.42 7.19
N ALA A 50 16.78 8.41 7.26
CA ALA A 50 17.55 8.83 8.45
C ALA A 50 17.26 10.27 8.90
N ASP A 51 16.83 11.13 7.99
CA ASP A 51 16.44 12.51 8.22
C ASP A 51 14.94 12.70 8.48
N SER A 52 14.25 11.63 8.85
CA SER A 52 12.80 11.59 9.13
C SER A 52 11.91 12.03 7.94
N VAL A 53 12.43 11.98 6.72
CA VAL A 53 11.65 12.25 5.50
C VAL A 53 10.99 10.96 5.02
N PRO A 54 9.65 10.94 4.80
CA PRO A 54 8.97 9.79 4.21
C PRO A 54 9.42 9.55 2.76
N VAL A 55 9.94 8.35 2.49
CA VAL A 55 10.41 7.89 1.18
C VAL A 55 9.62 6.68 0.72
N VAL A 56 9.50 6.50 -0.59
CA VAL A 56 8.69 5.41 -1.16
C VAL A 56 9.60 4.25 -1.53
N PHE A 57 9.53 3.18 -0.73
CA PHE A 57 10.39 2.00 -0.88
C PHE A 57 9.83 0.82 -0.08
N HIS A 58 9.89 -0.40 -0.63
CA HIS A 58 9.31 -1.57 0.03
C HIS A 58 10.24 -2.22 1.05
N ASP A 59 11.46 -2.57 0.64
CA ASP A 59 12.38 -3.38 1.45
C ASP A 59 13.05 -2.55 2.55
N HIS A 60 13.48 -3.21 3.63
CA HIS A 60 14.28 -2.55 4.66
C HIS A 60 15.73 -2.34 4.19
N ASP A 61 16.24 -3.24 3.34
CA ASP A 61 17.57 -3.12 2.72
C ASP A 61 17.48 -2.61 1.28
N LEU A 62 18.62 -2.14 0.76
CA LEU A 62 18.74 -1.54 -0.56
C LEU A 62 19.21 -2.52 -1.63
N GLU A 63 19.46 -3.80 -1.28
CA GLU A 63 20.17 -4.73 -2.16
C GLU A 63 19.32 -5.14 -3.38
N ARG A 64 18.07 -5.54 -3.16
CA ARG A 64 17.20 -6.03 -4.26
C ARG A 64 16.89 -4.94 -5.30
N LEU A 65 16.57 -3.75 -4.85
CA LEU A 65 16.10 -2.67 -5.73
C LEU A 65 17.21 -1.73 -6.20
N CYS A 66 18.24 -1.50 -5.37
CA CYS A 66 19.31 -0.55 -5.68
C CYS A 66 20.68 -1.22 -5.94
N GLY A 67 20.81 -2.53 -5.68
CA GLY A 67 22.05 -3.28 -5.90
C GLY A 67 23.19 -2.92 -4.94
N ILE A 68 22.90 -2.28 -3.82
CA ILE A 68 23.88 -1.90 -2.80
C ILE A 68 23.45 -2.40 -1.43
N LYS A 69 24.41 -2.71 -0.56
CA LYS A 69 24.14 -3.06 0.83
C LYS A 69 23.82 -1.83 1.67
N GLY A 70 23.03 -2.01 2.69
CA GLY A 70 22.68 -0.98 3.69
C GLY A 70 21.19 -0.91 3.92
N ASP A 71 20.83 -0.34 5.04
CA ASP A 71 19.45 -0.15 5.46
C ASP A 71 18.94 1.22 4.96
N ILE A 72 17.66 1.26 4.58
CA ILE A 72 17.03 2.50 4.11
C ILE A 72 17.00 3.58 5.20
N ARG A 73 16.79 3.18 6.45
CA ARG A 73 16.75 4.10 7.61
C ARG A 73 18.12 4.65 8.03
N GLU A 74 19.22 4.12 7.48
CA GLU A 74 20.57 4.62 7.72
C GLU A 74 21.01 5.71 6.74
N LYS A 75 20.19 6.01 5.72
CA LYS A 75 20.48 7.00 4.68
C LYS A 75 19.49 8.15 4.72
N THR A 76 20.00 9.34 4.49
CA THR A 76 19.14 10.52 4.30
C THR A 76 18.34 10.43 3.02
N SER A 77 17.22 11.13 2.96
CA SER A 77 16.38 11.21 1.76
C SER A 77 17.14 11.73 0.53
N ALA A 78 18.12 12.63 0.74
CA ALA A 78 18.99 13.13 -0.31
C ALA A 78 19.92 12.04 -0.86
N GLU A 79 20.51 11.20 0.00
CA GLU A 79 21.35 10.06 -0.41
C GLU A 79 20.51 9.00 -1.15
N LEU A 80 19.31 8.67 -0.64
CA LEU A 80 18.39 7.76 -1.30
C LEU A 80 17.96 8.25 -2.68
N GLY A 81 17.70 9.55 -2.82
CA GLY A 81 17.36 10.19 -4.09
C GLY A 81 18.48 10.17 -5.14
N MET A 82 19.71 9.79 -4.79
CA MET A 82 20.79 9.55 -5.74
C MET A 82 20.87 8.10 -6.22
N LEU A 83 20.26 7.15 -5.50
CA LEU A 83 20.29 5.73 -5.86
C LEU A 83 19.37 5.42 -7.04
N SER A 84 19.88 4.67 -8.00
CA SER A 84 19.09 4.16 -9.11
C SER A 84 18.31 2.92 -8.67
N VAL A 85 17.04 2.87 -9.03
CA VAL A 85 16.20 1.68 -8.85
C VAL A 85 16.33 0.81 -10.08
N GLY A 86 16.75 -0.44 -9.90
CA GLY A 86 16.94 -1.41 -10.99
C GLY A 86 17.98 -1.01 -12.04
N GLY A 87 18.91 -0.15 -11.71
CA GLY A 87 19.88 0.39 -12.66
C GLY A 87 19.26 1.32 -13.72
N THR A 88 18.00 1.72 -13.57
CA THR A 88 17.28 2.63 -14.46
C THR A 88 17.60 4.09 -14.16
N LYS A 89 16.95 5.01 -14.85
CA LYS A 89 17.01 6.45 -14.53
C LYS A 89 16.17 6.83 -13.30
N ASP A 90 15.23 5.99 -12.92
CA ASP A 90 14.40 6.24 -11.75
C ASP A 90 15.23 6.15 -10.47
N LYS A 91 14.87 6.97 -9.51
CA LYS A 91 15.49 7.08 -8.20
C LYS A 91 14.49 6.68 -7.11
N VAL A 92 14.98 6.44 -5.90
CA VAL A 92 14.10 6.30 -4.74
C VAL A 92 13.40 7.65 -4.51
N PRO A 93 12.07 7.72 -4.68
CA PRO A 93 11.38 9.01 -4.53
C PRO A 93 10.97 9.25 -3.08
N THR A 94 10.85 10.52 -2.70
CA THR A 94 10.12 10.88 -1.48
C THR A 94 8.61 10.77 -1.72
N LEU A 95 7.85 10.59 -0.63
CA LEU A 95 6.37 10.66 -0.69
C LEU A 95 5.91 11.99 -1.31
N LYS A 96 6.55 13.10 -0.95
CA LYS A 96 6.24 14.42 -1.52
C LYS A 96 6.40 14.47 -3.04
N GLN A 97 7.43 13.85 -3.60
CA GLN A 97 7.64 13.78 -5.05
C GLN A 97 6.56 12.94 -5.74
N MET A 98 6.18 11.82 -5.15
CA MET A 98 5.07 10.99 -5.64
C MET A 98 3.74 11.77 -5.63
N LEU A 99 3.41 12.45 -4.54
CA LEU A 99 2.19 13.24 -4.43
C LEU A 99 2.14 14.36 -5.48
N ALA A 100 3.26 15.05 -5.70
CA ALA A 100 3.38 16.09 -6.73
C ALA A 100 3.16 15.55 -8.15
N LEU A 101 3.66 14.33 -8.43
CA LEU A 101 3.47 13.67 -9.73
C LEU A 101 2.01 13.27 -9.96
N VAL A 102 1.41 12.59 -8.97
CA VAL A 102 0.04 12.08 -9.08
C VAL A 102 -0.98 13.22 -9.07
N ALA A 103 -0.76 14.24 -8.25
CA ALA A 103 -1.53 15.49 -8.19
C ALA A 103 -3.07 15.26 -8.15
N GLY A 104 -3.52 14.28 -7.39
CA GLY A 104 -4.94 13.96 -7.22
C GLY A 104 -5.64 13.27 -8.40
N LYS A 105 -4.92 12.94 -9.48
CA LYS A 105 -5.51 12.32 -10.70
C LYS A 105 -6.16 10.98 -10.43
N VAL A 106 -5.60 10.19 -9.52
CA VAL A 106 -6.09 8.87 -9.12
C VAL A 106 -5.98 8.72 -7.59
N PRO A 107 -6.80 7.84 -6.97
CA PRO A 107 -6.69 7.54 -5.55
C PRO A 107 -5.37 6.89 -5.18
N LEU A 108 -4.93 7.13 -3.94
CA LEU A 108 -3.74 6.53 -3.33
C LEU A 108 -4.13 5.65 -2.15
N VAL A 109 -3.51 4.49 -2.05
CA VAL A 109 -3.53 3.58 -0.89
C VAL A 109 -2.09 3.43 -0.44
N ILE A 110 -1.73 4.05 0.67
CA ILE A 110 -0.35 4.15 1.14
C ILE A 110 -0.14 3.19 2.29
N GLU A 111 0.72 2.20 2.11
CA GLU A 111 1.16 1.31 3.19
C GLU A 111 2.32 1.95 3.95
N ILE A 112 2.16 2.10 5.26
CA ILE A 112 3.21 2.59 6.14
C ILE A 112 3.91 1.38 6.76
N LYS A 113 5.19 1.23 6.46
CA LYS A 113 6.00 0.06 6.84
C LYS A 113 6.60 0.22 8.23
N GLY A 114 6.05 -0.47 9.21
CA GLY A 114 6.69 -0.70 10.49
C GLY A 114 7.86 -1.69 10.41
N ARG A 115 8.58 -1.84 11.50
CA ARG A 115 9.60 -2.88 11.68
C ARG A 115 9.28 -3.71 12.90
N GLU A 116 9.68 -4.96 12.87
CA GLU A 116 9.64 -5.83 14.03
C GLU A 116 10.46 -5.21 15.18
N GLY A 117 9.82 -4.97 16.32
CA GLY A 117 10.41 -4.29 17.46
C GLY A 117 10.17 -2.77 17.52
N ASP A 118 9.63 -2.14 16.49
CA ASP A 118 9.12 -0.76 16.58
C ASP A 118 7.87 -0.78 17.48
N GLY A 119 7.97 -0.25 18.68
CA GLY A 119 6.85 -0.26 19.64
C GLY A 119 6.53 1.12 20.20
N GLU A 120 7.37 2.09 19.92
CA GLU A 120 7.23 3.47 20.37
C GLU A 120 6.99 4.38 19.16
N ASP A 121 6.21 5.43 19.40
CA ASP A 121 6.00 6.52 18.44
C ASP A 121 7.36 7.17 18.10
N ASP A 122 7.84 6.95 16.88
CA ASP A 122 9.07 7.52 16.35
C ASP A 122 8.82 8.78 15.50
N GLY A 123 7.60 9.30 15.53
CA GLY A 123 7.17 10.46 14.73
C GLY A 123 6.84 10.12 13.28
N PHE A 124 6.74 8.83 12.93
CA PHE A 124 6.48 8.41 11.55
C PHE A 124 5.06 8.79 11.10
N ALA A 125 4.07 8.58 11.96
CA ALA A 125 2.70 8.95 11.68
C ALA A 125 2.58 10.45 11.37
N GLU A 126 3.15 11.30 12.22
CA GLU A 126 3.16 12.75 12.07
C GLU A 126 3.89 13.20 10.79
N ALA A 127 5.07 12.62 10.50
CA ALA A 127 5.83 12.94 9.29
C ALA A 127 5.05 12.63 8.01
N VAL A 128 4.32 11.52 7.97
CA VAL A 128 3.46 11.17 6.83
C VAL A 128 2.29 12.15 6.73
N LEU A 129 1.61 12.44 7.85
CA LEU A 129 0.47 13.36 7.85
C LEU A 129 0.87 14.79 7.46
N GLU A 130 2.04 15.27 7.88
CA GLU A 130 2.58 16.57 7.48
C GLU A 130 2.80 16.64 5.96
N VAL A 131 3.39 15.60 5.36
CA VAL A 131 3.60 15.55 3.91
C VAL A 131 2.28 15.50 3.14
N LEU A 132 1.24 14.90 3.71
CA LEU A 132 -0.10 14.81 3.12
C LEU A 132 -0.93 16.08 3.31
N GLU A 133 -0.50 17.01 4.17
CA GLU A 133 -1.25 18.24 4.43
C GLU A 133 -1.47 19.04 3.15
N GLY A 134 -2.73 19.38 2.89
CA GLY A 134 -3.13 20.13 1.70
C GLY A 134 -3.16 19.35 0.39
N TYR A 135 -2.88 18.04 0.39
CA TYR A 135 -3.01 17.22 -0.82
C TYR A 135 -4.47 17.09 -1.27
N GLN A 136 -4.74 17.41 -2.53
CA GLN A 136 -6.10 17.46 -3.10
C GLN A 136 -6.43 16.15 -3.86
N GLY A 137 -6.39 15.01 -3.17
CA GLY A 137 -6.69 13.71 -3.74
C GLY A 137 -7.31 12.75 -2.73
N LYS A 138 -7.91 11.66 -3.21
CA LYS A 138 -8.35 10.57 -2.35
C LYS A 138 -7.13 9.81 -1.85
N VAL A 139 -6.94 9.72 -0.54
CA VAL A 139 -5.86 8.98 0.12
C VAL A 139 -6.47 8.08 1.18
N ALA A 140 -5.96 6.87 1.29
CA ALA A 140 -6.16 5.97 2.42
C ALA A 140 -4.80 5.48 2.89
N LEU A 141 -4.64 5.31 4.19
CA LEU A 141 -3.42 4.82 4.82
C LEU A 141 -3.67 3.40 5.34
N MET A 142 -2.69 2.53 5.24
CA MET A 142 -2.79 1.18 5.78
C MET A 142 -1.45 0.71 6.35
N SER A 143 -1.50 -0.29 7.21
CA SER A 143 -0.31 -0.94 7.75
C SER A 143 -0.63 -2.37 8.22
N PHE A 144 0.37 -3.23 8.21
CA PHE A 144 0.38 -4.48 8.97
C PHE A 144 0.57 -4.23 10.47
N ASP A 145 1.19 -3.08 10.82
CA ASP A 145 1.59 -2.75 12.17
C ASP A 145 0.48 -2.01 12.91
N TYR A 146 -0.03 -2.62 13.98
CA TYR A 146 -1.09 -2.04 14.80
C TYR A 146 -0.64 -0.77 15.54
N HIS A 147 0.64 -0.66 15.88
CA HIS A 147 1.19 0.53 16.53
C HIS A 147 1.09 1.72 15.60
N ILE A 148 1.47 1.56 14.34
CA ILE A 148 1.35 2.62 13.31
C ILE A 148 -0.12 3.05 13.14
N LEU A 149 -1.05 2.09 13.07
CA LEU A 149 -2.47 2.41 12.93
C LEU A 149 -3.00 3.17 14.16
N ARG A 150 -2.56 2.79 15.35
CA ARG A 150 -2.89 3.49 16.60
C ARG A 150 -2.29 4.90 16.63
N ASP A 151 -1.03 5.06 16.20
CA ASP A 151 -0.33 6.34 16.22
C ASP A 151 -0.95 7.31 15.19
N LEU A 152 -1.32 6.83 14.00
CA LEU A 152 -2.12 7.60 13.03
C LEU A 152 -3.47 8.06 13.61
N LYS A 153 -4.15 7.19 14.38
CA LYS A 153 -5.39 7.56 15.09
C LYS A 153 -5.13 8.63 16.14
N ASN A 154 -4.10 8.47 16.95
CA ASN A 154 -3.74 9.40 18.02
C ASN A 154 -3.32 10.76 17.47
N ALA A 155 -2.61 10.78 16.34
CA ALA A 155 -2.26 11.99 15.59
C ALA A 155 -3.47 12.66 14.90
N GLY A 156 -4.65 12.04 14.96
CA GLY A 156 -5.88 12.61 14.40
C GLY A 156 -5.95 12.57 12.88
N SER A 157 -5.44 11.50 12.27
CA SER A 157 -5.48 11.32 10.82
C SER A 157 -6.87 11.63 10.23
N PRO A 158 -6.98 12.55 9.26
CA PRO A 158 -8.23 12.80 8.55
C PRO A 158 -8.50 11.77 7.45
N TYR A 159 -7.54 10.90 7.16
CA TYR A 159 -7.60 9.91 6.10
C TYR A 159 -8.18 8.58 6.61
N PRO A 160 -8.91 7.83 5.77
CA PRO A 160 -9.32 6.48 6.09
C PRO A 160 -8.11 5.60 6.44
N LEU A 161 -8.27 4.79 7.49
CA LEU A 161 -7.24 3.86 7.95
C LEU A 161 -7.66 2.41 7.70
N GLY A 162 -6.74 1.58 7.23
CA GLY A 162 -6.97 0.19 6.89
C GLY A 162 -5.99 -0.76 7.55
N LEU A 163 -6.50 -1.94 7.90
CA LEU A 163 -5.68 -3.07 8.32
C LEU A 163 -5.15 -3.81 7.10
N THR A 164 -3.83 -3.95 6.97
CA THR A 164 -3.24 -4.93 6.06
C THR A 164 -2.99 -6.21 6.83
N ALA A 165 -3.53 -7.34 6.36
CA ALA A 165 -3.44 -8.60 7.09
C ALA A 165 -3.47 -9.83 6.18
N MET A 166 -3.08 -10.96 6.76
CA MET A 166 -3.18 -12.29 6.19
C MET A 166 -3.45 -13.30 7.30
N GLY A 167 -3.89 -14.49 6.93
CA GLY A 167 -4.17 -15.59 7.84
C GLY A 167 -5.44 -16.32 7.45
N ASP A 168 -5.49 -17.60 7.75
CA ASP A 168 -6.66 -18.47 7.47
C ASP A 168 -7.10 -19.27 8.72
N LYS A 169 -6.44 -19.04 9.87
CA LYS A 169 -6.68 -19.77 11.12
C LYS A 169 -7.33 -18.89 12.17
N PRO A 170 -8.23 -19.46 12.99
CA PRO A 170 -8.96 -18.71 14.01
C PRO A 170 -8.08 -17.96 15.01
N GLU A 171 -6.90 -18.49 15.36
CA GLU A 171 -5.96 -17.86 16.28
C GLU A 171 -5.37 -16.56 15.74
N GLU A 172 -5.23 -16.42 14.41
CA GLU A 172 -4.73 -15.22 13.74
C GLU A 172 -5.80 -14.12 13.72
N PHE A 173 -7.08 -14.50 13.76
CA PHE A 173 -8.18 -13.53 13.70
C PHE A 173 -8.35 -12.73 14.99
N PHE A 174 -7.85 -13.23 16.13
CA PHE A 174 -7.93 -12.50 17.39
C PHE A 174 -7.18 -11.15 17.30
N GLU A 175 -5.98 -11.15 16.77
CA GLU A 175 -5.19 -9.92 16.58
C GLU A 175 -5.84 -8.97 15.58
N HIS A 176 -6.46 -9.53 14.51
CA HIS A 176 -7.20 -8.73 13.53
C HIS A 176 -8.44 -8.07 14.16
N ASP A 177 -9.18 -8.80 14.98
CA ASP A 177 -10.34 -8.26 15.69
C ASP A 177 -9.93 -7.18 16.68
N GLU A 178 -8.80 -7.31 17.39
CA GLU A 178 -8.24 -6.25 18.24
C GLU A 178 -7.88 -5.00 17.44
N ALA A 179 -7.22 -5.15 16.28
CA ALA A 179 -6.92 -4.03 15.40
C ALA A 179 -8.19 -3.30 14.92
N MET A 180 -9.24 -4.05 14.57
CA MET A 180 -10.51 -3.45 14.14
C MET A 180 -11.22 -2.65 15.25
N GLN A 181 -10.91 -2.88 16.54
CA GLN A 181 -11.41 -2.06 17.65
C GLN A 181 -10.89 -0.61 17.60
N LEU A 182 -9.81 -0.34 16.86
CA LEU A 182 -9.37 1.03 16.57
C LEU A 182 -10.37 1.81 15.69
N GLY A 183 -11.41 1.15 15.17
CA GLY A 183 -12.40 1.76 14.27
C GLY A 183 -11.80 2.05 12.90
N LEU A 184 -11.18 1.04 12.29
CA LEU A 184 -10.59 1.11 10.95
C LEU A 184 -11.67 1.13 9.87
N ASP A 185 -11.37 1.72 8.73
CA ASP A 185 -12.33 2.07 7.67
C ASP A 185 -12.35 1.05 6.52
N PHE A 186 -11.31 0.22 6.37
CA PHE A 186 -11.21 -0.82 5.35
C PHE A 186 -10.20 -1.90 5.73
N ILE A 187 -10.13 -2.98 4.96
CA ILE A 187 -9.16 -4.06 5.13
C ILE A 187 -8.49 -4.35 3.79
N SER A 188 -7.16 -4.56 3.81
CA SER A 188 -6.35 -5.09 2.71
C SER A 188 -5.88 -6.48 3.07
N TYR A 189 -6.42 -7.53 2.41
CA TYR A 189 -6.24 -8.91 2.85
C TYR A 189 -5.60 -9.81 1.80
N HIS A 190 -4.75 -10.75 2.24
CA HIS A 190 -4.10 -11.72 1.36
C HIS A 190 -5.14 -12.65 0.70
N TYR A 191 -5.36 -12.51 -0.62
CA TYR A 191 -6.47 -13.19 -1.31
C TYR A 191 -6.44 -14.72 -1.23
N PRO A 192 -5.27 -15.42 -1.19
CA PRO A 192 -5.25 -16.88 -1.05
C PRO A 192 -5.82 -17.40 0.27
N HIS A 193 -5.91 -16.56 1.31
CA HIS A 193 -6.51 -16.90 2.60
C HIS A 193 -8.03 -16.66 2.65
N LEU A 194 -8.65 -16.38 1.51
CA LEU A 194 -10.10 -16.26 1.38
C LEU A 194 -10.70 -17.53 0.77
N PRO A 195 -11.93 -17.91 1.16
CA PRO A 195 -12.75 -17.27 2.19
C PRO A 195 -12.32 -17.64 3.61
N ASN A 196 -12.55 -16.72 4.55
CA ASN A 196 -12.43 -16.98 5.97
C ASN A 196 -13.56 -16.28 6.76
N THR A 197 -13.72 -16.65 8.04
CA THR A 197 -14.83 -16.16 8.87
C THR A 197 -14.65 -14.70 9.24
N PHE A 198 -13.42 -14.23 9.49
CA PHE A 198 -13.11 -12.85 9.81
C PHE A 198 -13.56 -11.92 8.68
N ILE A 199 -13.05 -12.11 7.47
CA ILE A 199 -13.40 -11.26 6.32
C ILE A 199 -14.88 -11.33 5.97
N THR A 200 -15.50 -12.51 6.10
CA THR A 200 -16.94 -12.67 5.88
C THR A 200 -17.75 -11.80 6.85
N ALA A 201 -17.38 -11.77 8.13
CA ALA A 201 -18.04 -10.95 9.15
C ALA A 201 -17.82 -9.45 8.92
N GLN A 202 -16.58 -9.02 8.60
CA GLN A 202 -16.26 -7.62 8.35
C GLN A 202 -17.02 -7.07 7.13
N ARG A 203 -17.09 -7.82 6.03
CA ARG A 203 -17.90 -7.43 4.86
C ARG A 203 -19.39 -7.35 5.16
N ALA A 204 -19.91 -8.29 5.94
CA ALA A 204 -21.31 -8.25 6.37
C ALA A 204 -21.62 -7.01 7.23
N SER A 205 -20.63 -6.47 7.94
CA SER A 205 -20.73 -5.20 8.69
C SER A 205 -20.54 -3.95 7.81
N GLY A 206 -20.28 -4.13 6.51
CA GLY A 206 -20.13 -3.03 5.55
C GLY A 206 -18.71 -2.49 5.40
N ILE A 207 -17.71 -3.11 6.04
CA ILE A 207 -16.30 -2.75 5.88
C ILE A 207 -15.81 -3.15 4.48
N PRO A 208 -15.29 -2.21 3.65
CA PRO A 208 -14.70 -2.53 2.37
C PRO A 208 -13.48 -3.42 2.52
N VAL A 209 -13.34 -4.40 1.64
CA VAL A 209 -12.18 -5.31 1.61
C VAL A 209 -11.53 -5.26 0.23
N ILE A 210 -10.25 -4.88 0.19
CA ILE A 210 -9.41 -5.08 -0.98
C ILE A 210 -8.46 -6.24 -0.74
N THR A 211 -7.95 -6.86 -1.80
CA THR A 211 -7.03 -8.00 -1.66
C THR A 211 -5.66 -7.70 -2.27
N TRP A 212 -4.65 -8.46 -1.84
CA TRP A 212 -3.28 -8.40 -2.35
C TRP A 212 -2.65 -9.80 -2.40
N THR A 213 -1.64 -10.09 -3.24
CA THR A 213 -1.38 -9.39 -4.47
C THR A 213 -1.86 -10.27 -5.62
N VAL A 214 -2.79 -9.77 -6.39
CA VAL A 214 -3.44 -10.52 -7.49
C VAL A 214 -2.58 -10.41 -8.76
N ARG A 215 -2.24 -11.55 -9.36
CA ARG A 215 -1.28 -11.64 -10.49
C ARG A 215 -1.85 -12.22 -11.76
N ASP A 216 -3.10 -12.68 -11.73
CA ASP A 216 -3.74 -13.33 -12.88
C ASP A 216 -5.27 -13.27 -12.82
N ALA A 217 -5.90 -13.80 -13.86
CA ALA A 217 -7.36 -13.85 -13.99
C ALA A 217 -8.02 -14.72 -12.93
N ASN A 218 -7.38 -15.81 -12.48
CA ASN A 218 -7.95 -16.70 -11.46
C ASN A 218 -7.99 -16.00 -10.09
N GLY A 219 -6.90 -15.31 -9.73
CA GLY A 219 -6.84 -14.48 -8.52
C GLY A 219 -7.87 -13.34 -8.57
N ARG A 220 -8.09 -12.72 -9.75
CA ARG A 220 -9.14 -11.71 -9.95
C ARG A 220 -10.54 -12.29 -9.70
N GLU A 221 -10.87 -13.43 -10.28
CA GLU A 221 -12.16 -14.09 -10.08
C GLU A 221 -12.37 -14.49 -8.62
N HIS A 222 -11.33 -15.05 -7.99
CA HIS A 222 -11.36 -15.39 -6.57
C HIS A 222 -11.60 -14.16 -5.70
N THR A 223 -10.88 -13.05 -5.98
CA THR A 223 -11.07 -11.78 -5.27
C THR A 223 -12.52 -11.31 -5.35
N TYR A 224 -13.09 -11.17 -6.55
CA TYR A 224 -14.44 -10.63 -6.69
C TYR A 224 -15.54 -11.55 -6.13
N LYS A 225 -15.24 -12.82 -5.89
CA LYS A 225 -16.14 -13.71 -5.17
C LYS A 225 -16.19 -13.43 -3.67
N TYR A 226 -15.06 -13.05 -3.06
CA TYR A 226 -14.91 -12.99 -1.60
C TYR A 226 -14.53 -11.61 -1.04
N ALA A 227 -14.16 -10.67 -1.89
CA ALA A 227 -13.80 -9.31 -1.53
C ALA A 227 -14.43 -8.28 -2.49
N ASP A 228 -14.05 -7.02 -2.39
CA ASP A 228 -14.72 -5.93 -3.12
C ASP A 228 -13.84 -5.38 -4.24
N GLN A 229 -12.50 -5.40 -4.09
CA GLN A 229 -11.55 -4.94 -5.08
C GLN A 229 -10.19 -5.61 -4.86
N MET A 230 -9.26 -5.43 -5.80
CA MET A 230 -7.92 -6.02 -5.76
C MET A 230 -6.80 -4.97 -5.83
N THR A 231 -5.70 -5.30 -5.20
CA THR A 231 -4.37 -4.77 -5.49
C THR A 231 -3.66 -5.78 -6.39
N PHE A 232 -3.25 -5.34 -7.58
CA PHE A 232 -2.77 -6.22 -8.65
C PHE A 232 -1.37 -5.83 -9.15
N GLU A 233 -0.67 -6.80 -9.73
CA GLU A 233 0.58 -6.59 -10.48
C GLU A 233 0.76 -7.63 -11.59
N GLY A 234 1.60 -7.35 -12.58
CA GLY A 234 2.02 -8.31 -13.61
C GLY A 234 1.02 -8.56 -14.74
N PHE A 235 -0.18 -8.01 -14.69
CA PHE A 235 -1.19 -8.12 -15.76
C PHE A 235 -2.08 -6.87 -15.80
N ASP A 236 -2.86 -6.69 -16.87
CA ASP A 236 -3.91 -5.67 -16.90
C ASP A 236 -5.24 -6.30 -16.45
N PRO A 237 -5.79 -5.89 -15.30
CA PRO A 237 -7.01 -6.50 -14.77
C PRO A 237 -8.27 -6.22 -15.61
N ARG A 238 -8.20 -5.34 -16.59
CA ARG A 238 -9.31 -5.04 -17.53
C ARG A 238 -9.34 -6.00 -18.70
N GLU A 239 -8.25 -6.70 -18.97
CA GLU A 239 -8.20 -7.68 -20.06
C GLU A 239 -9.12 -8.86 -19.77
N ALA A 240 -9.85 -9.30 -20.78
CA ALA A 240 -10.68 -10.51 -20.68
C ALA A 240 -9.77 -11.71 -20.38
N SER A 241 -10.24 -12.60 -19.49
CA SER A 241 -9.56 -13.89 -19.30
C SER A 241 -9.45 -14.57 -20.65
N SER A 242 -8.23 -14.79 -21.14
CA SER A 242 -8.06 -15.66 -22.31
C SER A 242 -8.65 -17.03 -21.95
N PRO A 243 -9.53 -17.61 -22.76
CA PRO A 243 -10.02 -18.95 -22.47
C PRO A 243 -8.80 -19.86 -22.39
N SER A 244 -8.67 -20.56 -21.27
CA SER A 244 -7.68 -21.63 -21.12
C SER A 244 -7.86 -22.63 -22.27
N LEU A 245 -6.83 -22.77 -23.10
CA LEU A 245 -6.73 -23.78 -24.15
C LEU A 245 -6.71 -25.19 -23.57
#